data_a6fd49e3419ab581043d804ae1917ce2
#
_entry.id   a6fd49e3419ab581043d804ae1917ce2
#
_cell.length_a   1.000
_cell.length_b   1.000
_cell.length_c   1.000
_cell.angle_alpha   90.00
_cell.angle_beta   90.00
_cell.angle_gamma   90.00
#
_symmetry.space_group_name_H-M   'P 1'
#
loop_
_entity.id
_entity.type
_entity.pdbx_description
1 polymer ?
#
loop_
_entity_poly.entity_id
_entity_poly.type
_entity_poly.pdbx_seq_one_letter_code
_entity_poly.pdbx_strand_id
1 'polypeptide(L)'
;MKIIKSIFVCLLLLCGLNGCESGTEINENSGQQIYNDIKGTYVGYIVVDNIPQKTKITITNDFSVSPLPLKPILARIFTNEADLAEALESVKSITLTTPITEMSIIDGFVYLFMKDIEWEANITVNGKMHKILATMEPLTQWNMSTNALTINIVVTDLICNSESYDVKVNKISYFVDSATRE
;
A
#
# COMPACT_ATOMS: atom_id res chain seq x y z
N MET A 1 16.10 11.40 2.31
CA MET A 1 15.36 10.12 2.30
C MET A 1 16.20 8.89 1.97
N LYS A 2 17.40 9.00 1.37
CA LYS A 2 18.33 7.88 1.18
C LYS A 2 19.01 7.38 2.48
N ILE A 3 19.02 8.16 3.53
CA ILE A 3 19.75 7.89 4.79
C ILE A 3 19.03 6.84 5.66
N ILE A 4 17.72 6.79 5.66
CA ILE A 4 16.94 5.85 6.50
C ILE A 4 17.04 4.40 5.96
N LYS A 5 17.06 4.22 4.63
CA LYS A 5 17.27 2.89 4.03
C LYS A 5 18.68 2.34 4.37
N SER A 6 19.67 3.21 4.47
CA SER A 6 21.05 2.82 4.82
C SER A 6 21.24 2.45 6.29
N ILE A 7 20.45 3.04 7.21
CA ILE A 7 20.54 2.73 8.63
C ILE A 7 19.92 1.36 8.93
N PHE A 8 18.86 0.97 8.21
CA PHE A 8 18.23 -0.34 8.40
C PHE A 8 19.13 -1.49 7.90
N VAL A 9 19.85 -1.28 6.80
CA VAL A 9 20.82 -2.27 6.28
C VAL A 9 22.04 -2.39 7.20
N CYS A 10 22.52 -1.28 7.80
CA CYS A 10 23.66 -1.32 8.73
C CYS A 10 23.28 -1.95 10.08
N LEU A 11 22.03 -1.85 10.54
CA LEU A 11 21.60 -2.49 11.79
C LEU A 11 21.54 -4.02 11.65
N LEU A 12 21.22 -4.53 10.47
CA LEU A 12 21.24 -5.97 10.17
C LEU A 12 22.66 -6.56 10.08
N LEU A 13 23.65 -5.74 9.71
CA LEU A 13 25.05 -6.19 9.62
C LEU A 13 25.79 -6.20 10.97
N LEU A 14 25.31 -5.45 11.98
CA LEU A 14 25.94 -5.39 13.31
C LEU A 14 25.46 -6.48 14.27
N CYS A 15 24.31 -7.13 13.99
CA CYS A 15 23.83 -8.27 14.80
C CYS A 15 24.48 -9.63 14.42
N GLY A 16 25.28 -9.66 13.36
CA GLY A 16 25.90 -10.90 12.84
C GLY A 16 27.19 -11.36 13.54
N LEU A 17 27.67 -10.70 14.58
CA LEU A 17 28.98 -11.00 15.18
C LEU A 17 28.98 -11.47 16.64
N ASN A 18 27.82 -11.69 17.26
CA ASN A 18 27.80 -12.36 18.58
C ASN A 18 26.86 -13.56 18.51
N GLY A 19 27.46 -14.75 18.53
CA GLY A 19 26.78 -16.01 18.45
C GLY A 19 25.69 -16.16 19.50
N CYS A 20 24.49 -16.36 19.00
CA CYS A 20 23.45 -17.08 19.69
C CYS A 20 22.98 -18.17 18.72
N GLU A 21 23.46 -19.40 18.93
CA GLU A 21 22.96 -20.61 18.29
C GLU A 21 21.51 -20.80 18.68
N SER A 22 20.61 -20.34 17.86
CA SER A 22 19.28 -20.89 17.55
C SER A 22 18.64 -20.12 16.38
N GLY A 23 19.42 -19.77 15.37
CA GLY A 23 18.89 -19.38 14.08
C GLY A 23 18.39 -20.63 13.40
N THR A 24 17.07 -20.84 13.37
CA THR A 24 16.48 -21.75 12.41
C THR A 24 16.89 -21.22 11.02
N GLU A 25 17.85 -21.90 10.38
CA GLU A 25 18.14 -21.65 8.96
C GLU A 25 16.82 -21.82 8.22
N ILE A 26 16.24 -20.71 7.78
CA ILE A 26 15.07 -20.76 6.89
C ILE A 26 15.60 -21.32 5.57
N ASN A 27 15.41 -22.61 5.39
CA ASN A 27 15.78 -23.29 4.15
C ASN A 27 15.06 -22.56 3.00
N GLU A 28 15.72 -22.35 1.86
CA GLU A 28 15.15 -21.68 0.67
C GLU A 28 13.79 -22.31 0.28
N ASN A 29 13.63 -23.62 0.49
CA ASN A 29 12.37 -24.32 0.30
C ASN A 29 11.23 -23.83 1.23
N SER A 30 11.54 -23.45 2.48
CA SER A 30 10.51 -22.96 3.41
C SER A 30 10.05 -21.54 3.05
N GLY A 31 10.94 -20.66 2.59
CA GLY A 31 10.61 -19.33 2.10
C GLY A 31 9.67 -19.38 0.88
N GLN A 32 9.97 -20.25 -0.08
CA GLN A 32 9.13 -20.42 -1.26
C GLN A 32 7.75 -21.02 -0.92
N GLN A 33 7.69 -21.93 0.03
CA GLN A 33 6.42 -22.49 0.50
C GLN A 33 5.57 -21.42 1.18
N ILE A 34 6.12 -20.65 2.11
CA ILE A 34 5.43 -19.53 2.77
C ILE A 34 4.92 -18.52 1.75
N TYR A 35 5.73 -18.17 0.73
CA TYR A 35 5.28 -17.29 -0.34
C TYR A 35 4.10 -17.87 -1.12
N ASN A 36 4.10 -19.17 -1.40
CA ASN A 36 2.97 -19.85 -2.05
C ASN A 36 1.73 -19.89 -1.14
N ASP A 37 1.93 -20.01 0.17
CA ASP A 37 0.84 -20.01 1.16
C ASP A 37 0.15 -18.65 1.26
N ILE A 38 0.87 -17.54 1.03
CA ILE A 38 0.29 -16.19 1.02
C ILE A 38 -0.49 -15.91 -0.26
N LYS A 39 -0.13 -16.53 -1.39
CA LYS A 39 -0.81 -16.27 -2.67
C LYS A 39 -2.30 -16.58 -2.56
N GLY A 40 -3.11 -15.66 -3.05
CA GLY A 40 -4.57 -15.80 -3.03
C GLY A 40 -5.28 -14.47 -3.09
N THR A 41 -6.58 -14.55 -2.92
CA THR A 41 -7.46 -13.39 -2.83
C THR A 41 -7.93 -13.24 -1.39
N TYR A 42 -7.84 -12.02 -0.89
CA TYR A 42 -8.28 -11.63 0.46
C TYR A 42 -9.36 -10.57 0.35
N VAL A 43 -10.25 -10.56 1.31
CA VAL A 43 -11.31 -9.55 1.43
C VAL A 43 -11.10 -8.77 2.71
N GLY A 44 -11.12 -7.45 2.58
CA GLY A 44 -11.02 -6.52 3.70
C GLY A 44 -11.87 -5.28 3.45
N TYR A 45 -11.75 -4.31 4.35
CA TYR A 45 -12.51 -3.07 4.29
C TYR A 45 -11.58 -1.88 4.47
N ILE A 46 -11.69 -0.90 3.57
CA ILE A 46 -11.08 0.42 3.69
C ILE A 46 -12.14 1.36 4.25
N VAL A 47 -11.81 2.10 5.32
CA VAL A 47 -12.73 3.08 5.90
C VAL A 47 -12.48 4.45 5.30
N VAL A 48 -13.50 5.03 4.66
CA VAL A 48 -13.50 6.39 4.12
C VAL A 48 -14.70 7.12 4.73
N ASP A 49 -14.46 8.25 5.39
CA ASP A 49 -15.48 9.04 6.08
C ASP A 49 -16.32 8.20 7.07
N ASN A 50 -15.68 7.31 7.81
CA ASN A 50 -16.30 6.34 8.72
C ASN A 50 -17.21 5.31 8.03
N ILE A 51 -17.18 5.20 6.72
CA ILE A 51 -17.94 4.20 5.95
C ILE A 51 -16.98 3.10 5.48
N PRO A 52 -17.16 1.84 5.93
CA PRO A 52 -16.36 0.73 5.45
C PRO A 52 -16.72 0.39 4.00
N GLN A 53 -15.72 0.37 3.14
CA GLN A 53 -15.83 -0.01 1.72
C GLN A 53 -15.10 -1.32 1.50
N LYS A 54 -15.81 -2.31 1.00
CA LYS A 54 -15.23 -3.64 0.72
C LYS A 54 -14.18 -3.50 -0.39
N THR A 55 -13.01 -4.11 -0.16
CA THR A 55 -11.94 -4.20 -1.15
C THR A 55 -11.43 -5.63 -1.24
N LYS A 56 -10.95 -6.01 -2.41
CA LYS A 56 -10.24 -7.27 -2.66
C LYS A 56 -8.76 -7.00 -2.81
N ILE A 57 -7.97 -7.82 -2.16
CA ILE A 57 -6.52 -7.82 -2.26
C ILE A 57 -6.11 -9.14 -2.90
N THR A 58 -5.35 -9.07 -3.98
CA THR A 58 -4.84 -10.27 -4.65
C THR A 58 -3.32 -10.28 -4.58
N ILE A 59 -2.78 -11.39 -4.11
CA ILE A 59 -1.34 -11.66 -4.05
C ILE A 59 -1.04 -12.81 -5.01
N THR A 60 -0.23 -12.52 -6.01
CA THR A 60 0.35 -13.45 -6.97
C THR A 60 1.85 -13.20 -7.03
N ASN A 61 2.44 -12.98 -8.19
CA ASN A 61 3.75 -12.35 -8.31
C ASN A 61 3.63 -10.82 -8.18
N ASP A 62 2.42 -10.31 -8.33
CA ASP A 62 2.04 -8.93 -8.10
C ASP A 62 1.11 -8.83 -6.88
N PHE A 63 1.14 -7.67 -6.26
CA PHE A 63 0.16 -7.22 -5.28
C PHE A 63 -0.87 -6.34 -5.98
N SER A 64 -2.16 -6.59 -5.73
CA SER A 64 -3.24 -5.78 -6.29
C SER A 64 -4.31 -5.50 -5.25
N VAL A 65 -4.87 -4.27 -5.27
CA VAL A 65 -6.00 -3.83 -4.44
C VAL A 65 -7.08 -3.23 -5.31
N SER A 66 -8.31 -3.70 -5.17
CA SER A 66 -9.46 -3.21 -5.97
C SER A 66 -10.80 -3.45 -5.25
N PRO A 67 -11.68 -2.45 -5.19
CA PRO A 67 -11.44 -1.05 -5.51
C PRO A 67 -10.62 -0.33 -4.42
N LEU A 68 -9.81 0.65 -4.80
CA LEU A 68 -9.23 1.65 -3.91
C LEU A 68 -10.00 2.96 -4.11
N PRO A 69 -10.71 3.48 -3.10
CA PRO A 69 -11.51 4.70 -3.23
C PRO A 69 -10.62 5.93 -3.37
N LEU A 70 -10.93 6.84 -4.29
CA LEU A 70 -10.12 8.04 -4.56
C LEU A 70 -10.56 9.28 -3.77
N LYS A 71 -11.67 9.24 -3.04
CA LYS A 71 -12.17 10.39 -2.29
C LYS A 71 -11.12 11.02 -1.37
N PRO A 72 -10.28 10.28 -0.61
CA PRO A 72 -9.26 10.89 0.23
C PRO A 72 -8.20 11.69 -0.54
N ILE A 73 -7.85 11.27 -1.76
CA ILE A 73 -6.90 11.97 -2.63
C ILE A 73 -7.56 13.19 -3.25
N LEU A 74 -8.74 13.02 -3.85
CA LEU A 74 -9.43 14.09 -4.56
C LEU A 74 -9.88 15.22 -3.64
N ALA A 75 -10.28 14.92 -2.41
CA ALA A 75 -10.65 15.92 -1.41
C ALA A 75 -9.46 16.83 -0.97
N ARG A 76 -8.22 16.43 -1.23
CA ARG A 76 -7.05 17.30 -1.02
C ARG A 76 -6.92 18.36 -2.10
N ILE A 77 -7.34 18.05 -3.31
CA ILE A 77 -7.24 18.93 -4.48
C ILE A 77 -8.49 19.78 -4.58
N PHE A 78 -9.65 19.16 -4.48
CA PHE A 78 -10.95 19.79 -4.63
C PHE A 78 -11.59 19.99 -3.24
N THR A 79 -11.37 21.16 -2.65
CA THR A 79 -11.87 21.50 -1.30
C THR A 79 -13.33 21.94 -1.29
N ASN A 80 -13.88 22.30 -2.47
CA ASN A 80 -15.29 22.61 -2.66
C ASN A 80 -16.07 21.31 -2.88
N GLU A 81 -17.21 21.14 -2.19
CA GLU A 81 -18.01 19.91 -2.28
C GLU A 81 -18.56 19.63 -3.69
N ALA A 82 -18.95 20.68 -4.43
CA ALA A 82 -19.46 20.50 -5.80
C ALA A 82 -18.36 20.04 -6.75
N ASP A 83 -17.17 20.63 -6.64
CA ASP A 83 -16.00 20.27 -7.45
C ASP A 83 -15.53 18.83 -7.12
N LEU A 84 -15.53 18.46 -5.84
CA LEU A 84 -15.21 17.11 -5.40
C LEU A 84 -16.23 16.09 -5.92
N ALA A 85 -17.53 16.43 -5.88
CA ALA A 85 -18.58 15.57 -6.40
C ALA A 85 -18.41 15.32 -7.90
N GLU A 86 -18.15 16.37 -8.70
CA GLU A 86 -17.89 16.27 -10.14
C GLU A 86 -16.64 15.43 -10.42
N ALA A 87 -15.55 15.63 -9.67
CA ALA A 87 -14.35 14.81 -9.80
C ALA A 87 -14.62 13.33 -9.51
N LEU A 88 -15.42 13.02 -8.48
CA LEU A 88 -15.80 11.66 -8.12
C LEU A 88 -16.77 11.01 -9.11
N GLU A 89 -17.53 11.77 -9.88
CA GLU A 89 -18.33 11.24 -10.98
C GLU A 89 -17.43 10.69 -12.09
N SER A 90 -16.31 11.36 -12.34
CA SER A 90 -15.33 10.94 -13.36
C SER A 90 -14.54 9.70 -12.91
N VAL A 91 -14.10 9.65 -11.64
CA VAL A 91 -13.32 8.53 -11.09
C VAL A 91 -13.58 8.34 -9.61
N LYS A 92 -14.29 7.27 -9.22
CA LYS A 92 -14.62 6.97 -7.82
C LYS A 92 -13.55 6.13 -7.13
N SER A 93 -12.99 5.20 -7.87
CA SER A 93 -12.01 4.24 -7.38
C SER A 93 -11.13 3.71 -8.51
N ILE A 94 -10.02 3.12 -8.12
CA ILE A 94 -9.06 2.51 -9.04
C ILE A 94 -8.70 1.10 -8.59
N THR A 95 -8.05 0.37 -9.48
CA THR A 95 -7.29 -0.83 -9.14
C THR A 95 -5.81 -0.46 -9.11
N LEU A 96 -5.15 -0.72 -7.99
CA LEU A 96 -3.70 -0.62 -7.90
C LEU A 96 -3.08 -1.98 -8.14
N THR A 97 -1.96 -2.01 -8.87
CA THR A 97 -1.17 -3.23 -9.06
C THR A 97 0.31 -2.86 -9.09
N THR A 98 1.13 -3.63 -8.36
CA THR A 98 2.59 -3.45 -8.32
C THR A 98 3.28 -4.78 -8.11
N PRO A 99 4.46 -5.02 -8.71
CA PRO A 99 5.22 -6.24 -8.49
C PRO A 99 5.74 -6.30 -7.04
N ILE A 100 5.68 -7.50 -6.47
CA ILE A 100 6.34 -7.82 -5.19
C ILE A 100 7.83 -7.99 -5.50
N THR A 101 8.67 -7.20 -4.83
CA THR A 101 10.12 -7.16 -5.08
C THR A 101 10.91 -7.98 -4.09
N GLU A 102 10.41 -8.09 -2.86
CA GLU A 102 11.11 -8.77 -1.77
C GLU A 102 10.10 -9.26 -0.73
N MET A 103 10.51 -10.26 0.05
CA MET A 103 9.77 -10.79 1.18
C MET A 103 10.72 -10.94 2.37
N SER A 104 10.27 -10.58 3.55
CA SER A 104 10.99 -10.80 4.82
C SER A 104 10.08 -11.47 5.84
N ILE A 105 10.65 -12.34 6.68
CA ILE A 105 9.91 -13.03 7.73
C ILE A 105 10.53 -12.62 9.07
N ILE A 106 9.72 -12.00 9.92
CA ILE A 106 10.15 -11.49 11.23
C ILE A 106 9.06 -11.82 12.25
N ASP A 107 9.41 -12.54 13.30
CA ASP A 107 8.56 -12.83 14.47
C ASP A 107 7.15 -13.38 14.13
N GLY A 108 7.07 -14.29 13.14
CA GLY A 108 5.81 -14.92 12.71
C GLY A 108 4.96 -14.05 11.79
N PHE A 109 5.53 -12.94 11.31
CA PHE A 109 4.93 -12.09 10.28
C PHE A 109 5.74 -12.14 8.99
N VAL A 110 5.04 -12.09 7.88
CA VAL A 110 5.64 -11.96 6.56
C VAL A 110 5.36 -10.56 6.02
N TYR A 111 6.44 -9.85 5.72
CA TYR A 111 6.41 -8.52 5.12
C TYR A 111 6.66 -8.64 3.63
N LEU A 112 5.77 -8.08 2.82
CA LEU A 112 5.95 -7.98 1.37
C LEU A 112 6.37 -6.56 1.01
N PHE A 113 7.48 -6.46 0.31
CA PHE A 113 8.00 -5.20 -0.20
C PHE A 113 7.65 -5.06 -1.68
N MET A 114 7.18 -3.90 -2.05
CA MET A 114 6.68 -3.58 -3.37
C MET A 114 7.29 -2.27 -3.86
N LYS A 115 7.23 -2.03 -5.16
CA LYS A 115 7.59 -0.73 -5.71
C LYS A 115 6.49 0.29 -5.39
N ASP A 116 6.89 1.55 -5.28
CA ASP A 116 5.95 2.66 -5.23
C ASP A 116 5.06 2.64 -6.48
N ILE A 117 3.81 2.98 -6.30
CA ILE A 117 2.81 3.00 -7.37
C ILE A 117 2.59 4.46 -7.76
N GLU A 118 2.77 4.76 -9.04
CA GLU A 118 2.38 6.04 -9.62
C GLU A 118 1.00 5.89 -10.28
N TRP A 119 0.06 6.72 -9.83
CA TRP A 119 -1.26 6.85 -10.44
C TRP A 119 -1.39 8.22 -11.08
N GLU A 120 -1.73 8.23 -12.35
CA GLU A 120 -1.98 9.45 -13.12
C GLU A 120 -3.40 9.44 -13.68
N ALA A 121 -4.07 10.59 -13.61
CA ALA A 121 -5.38 10.80 -14.22
C ALA A 121 -5.54 12.23 -14.73
N ASN A 122 -6.37 12.37 -15.76
CA ASN A 122 -6.88 13.66 -16.23
C ASN A 122 -8.36 13.72 -15.86
N ILE A 123 -8.72 14.65 -14.98
CA ILE A 123 -10.08 14.81 -14.46
C ILE A 123 -10.58 16.20 -14.89
N THR A 124 -11.79 16.27 -15.44
CA THR A 124 -12.40 17.54 -15.80
C THR A 124 -13.35 17.97 -14.68
N VAL A 125 -13.16 19.18 -14.16
CA VAL A 125 -14.03 19.82 -13.17
C VAL A 125 -14.29 21.25 -13.60
N ASN A 126 -15.56 21.66 -13.63
CA ASN A 126 -15.99 22.99 -14.12
C ASN A 126 -15.45 23.31 -15.51
N GLY A 127 -15.42 22.31 -16.41
CA GLY A 127 -14.90 22.43 -17.76
C GLY A 127 -13.38 22.63 -17.88
N LYS A 128 -12.64 22.54 -16.78
CA LYS A 128 -11.17 22.60 -16.75
C LYS A 128 -10.58 21.22 -16.51
N MET A 129 -9.59 20.87 -17.30
CA MET A 129 -8.85 19.63 -17.13
C MET A 129 -7.78 19.78 -16.05
N HIS A 130 -7.75 18.84 -15.11
CA HIS A 130 -6.78 18.72 -14.05
C HIS A 130 -5.97 17.43 -14.25
N LYS A 131 -4.66 17.59 -14.45
CA LYS A 131 -3.74 16.46 -14.50
C LYS A 131 -3.28 16.16 -13.06
N ILE A 132 -3.60 14.97 -12.56
CA ILE A 132 -3.28 14.54 -11.19
C ILE A 132 -2.27 13.41 -11.27
N LEU A 133 -1.23 13.50 -10.44
CA LEU A 133 -0.25 12.45 -10.20
C LEU A 133 -0.19 12.18 -8.69
N ALA A 134 -0.37 10.94 -8.27
CA ALA A 134 -0.19 10.51 -6.90
C ALA A 134 0.80 9.35 -6.83
N THR A 135 1.79 9.46 -5.94
CA THR A 135 2.71 8.36 -5.62
C THR A 135 2.26 7.71 -4.32
N MET A 136 2.16 6.39 -4.33
CA MET A 136 1.67 5.60 -3.21
C MET A 136 2.67 4.51 -2.85
N GLU A 137 2.96 4.38 -1.56
CA GLU A 137 3.83 3.34 -1.00
C GLU A 137 2.96 2.28 -0.31
N PRO A 138 2.84 1.06 -0.85
CA PRO A 138 2.15 -0.03 -0.20
C PRO A 138 3.06 -0.74 0.81
N LEU A 139 2.52 -0.98 2.00
CA LEU A 139 3.13 -1.76 3.07
C LEU A 139 2.20 -2.90 3.44
N THR A 140 2.69 -4.13 3.40
CA THR A 140 1.86 -5.32 3.60
C THR A 140 2.49 -6.25 4.61
N GLN A 141 1.68 -6.74 5.54
CA GLN A 141 2.06 -7.68 6.58
C GLN A 141 1.05 -8.83 6.65
N TRP A 142 1.52 -10.05 6.53
CA TRP A 142 0.70 -11.26 6.71
C TRP A 142 1.08 -11.97 8.01
N ASN A 143 0.07 -12.27 8.83
CA ASN A 143 0.25 -12.98 10.08
C ASN A 143 0.13 -14.49 9.85
N MET A 144 1.23 -15.22 10.09
CA MET A 144 1.32 -16.67 9.85
C MET A 144 0.38 -17.48 10.76
N SER A 145 0.05 -17.00 11.96
CA SER A 145 -0.78 -17.72 12.92
C SER A 145 -2.28 -17.56 12.65
N THR A 146 -2.69 -16.40 12.17
CA THR A 146 -4.11 -16.08 11.92
C THR A 146 -4.49 -16.14 10.44
N ASN A 147 -3.51 -16.25 9.54
CA ASN A 147 -3.69 -16.14 8.08
C ASN A 147 -4.34 -14.81 7.66
N ALA A 148 -4.20 -13.77 8.46
CA ALA A 148 -4.77 -12.45 8.20
C ALA A 148 -3.75 -11.53 7.55
N LEU A 149 -4.21 -10.72 6.60
CA LEU A 149 -3.41 -9.75 5.86
C LEU A 149 -3.76 -8.34 6.32
N THR A 150 -2.75 -7.58 6.73
CA THR A 150 -2.85 -6.15 7.05
C THR A 150 -2.14 -5.35 5.99
N ILE A 151 -2.78 -4.27 5.53
CA ILE A 151 -2.24 -3.42 4.47
C ILE A 151 -2.34 -1.96 4.90
N ASN A 152 -1.31 -1.21 4.58
CA ASN A 152 -1.29 0.24 4.67
C ASN A 152 -0.72 0.82 3.38
N ILE A 153 -1.52 1.59 2.63
CA ILE A 153 -1.08 2.29 1.43
C ILE A 153 -1.02 3.77 1.78
N VAL A 154 0.18 4.33 1.75
CA VAL A 154 0.43 5.73 2.10
C VAL A 154 0.67 6.54 0.83
N VAL A 155 -0.06 7.64 0.66
CA VAL A 155 0.22 8.62 -0.39
C VAL A 155 1.44 9.43 0.04
N THR A 156 2.54 9.31 -0.70
CA THR A 156 3.82 9.97 -0.39
C THR A 156 4.03 11.24 -1.17
N ASP A 157 3.39 11.38 -2.32
CA ASP A 157 3.40 12.59 -3.14
C ASP A 157 2.06 12.78 -3.86
N LEU A 158 1.64 14.03 -4.03
CA LEU A 158 0.42 14.41 -4.72
C LEU A 158 0.64 15.72 -5.48
N ILE A 159 0.47 15.68 -6.79
CA ILE A 159 0.66 16.81 -7.70
C ILE A 159 -0.60 16.99 -8.54
N CYS A 160 -1.06 18.23 -8.68
CA CYS A 160 -2.11 18.60 -9.62
C CYS A 160 -1.66 19.80 -10.44
N ASN A 161 -1.67 19.66 -11.77
CA ASN A 161 -1.24 20.73 -12.69
C ASN A 161 0.14 21.32 -12.36
N SER A 162 1.11 20.49 -11.95
CA SER A 162 2.46 20.86 -11.49
C SER A 162 2.52 21.55 -10.12
N GLU A 163 1.42 21.70 -9.42
CA GLU A 163 1.37 22.18 -8.04
C GLU A 163 1.40 20.98 -7.07
N SER A 164 2.33 21.00 -6.10
CA SER A 164 2.44 19.96 -5.09
C SER A 164 1.53 20.23 -3.91
N TYR A 165 0.82 19.20 -3.46
CA TYR A 165 -0.05 19.23 -2.29
C TYR A 165 0.63 18.57 -1.09
N ASP A 166 0.56 19.20 0.07
CA ASP A 166 1.17 18.66 1.28
C ASP A 166 0.38 17.43 1.78
N VAL A 167 0.99 16.25 1.60
CA VAL A 167 0.49 14.98 2.12
C VAL A 167 1.30 14.48 3.32
N LYS A 168 2.32 15.25 3.78
CA LYS A 168 3.21 14.84 4.88
C LYS A 168 2.62 15.19 6.25
N VAL A 169 2.03 16.36 6.38
CA VAL A 169 1.42 16.85 7.66
C VAL A 169 0.10 16.12 7.92
N ASN A 170 -0.74 16.04 6.90
CA ASN A 170 -2.02 15.34 6.97
C ASN A 170 -1.96 14.11 6.05
N LYS A 171 -1.37 13.04 6.51
CA LYS A 171 -1.19 11.81 5.72
C LYS A 171 -2.50 11.28 5.16
N ILE A 172 -2.48 10.96 3.87
CA ILE A 172 -3.51 10.14 3.25
C ILE A 172 -3.02 8.71 3.32
N SER A 173 -3.75 7.86 4.03
CA SER A 173 -3.45 6.43 4.09
C SER A 173 -4.71 5.61 3.96
N TYR A 174 -4.58 4.48 3.28
CA TYR A 174 -5.61 3.46 3.16
C TYR A 174 -5.18 2.27 4.01
N PHE A 175 -5.96 2.00 5.03
CA PHE A 175 -5.66 0.92 5.96
C PHE A 175 -6.70 -0.18 5.86
N VAL A 176 -6.24 -1.42 5.71
CA VAL A 176 -7.06 -2.62 5.78
C VAL A 176 -6.51 -3.46 6.92
N ASP A 177 -7.29 -3.62 7.95
CA ASP A 177 -6.95 -4.50 9.06
C ASP A 177 -7.55 -5.89 8.84
N SER A 178 -6.71 -6.91 9.06
CA SER A 178 -7.14 -8.31 9.16
C SER A 178 -7.99 -8.80 7.97
N ALA A 179 -7.58 -8.47 6.73
CA ALA A 179 -8.22 -9.05 5.56
C ALA A 179 -8.10 -10.57 5.58
N THR A 180 -9.20 -11.26 5.32
CA THR A 180 -9.29 -12.71 5.36
C THR A 180 -9.31 -13.30 3.95
N ARG A 181 -8.73 -14.48 3.81
CA ARG A 181 -8.70 -15.22 2.53
C ARG A 181 -10.12 -15.61 2.12
N GLU A 182 -10.42 -15.42 0.83
CA GLU A 182 -11.69 -15.79 0.19
C GLU A 182 -11.74 -17.29 -0.08
#